data_a11fcbec3535ce072caf54108d1bb6f1
#
_entry.id   a11fcbec3535ce072caf54108d1bb6f1
#
_cell.length_a   1.000
_cell.length_b   1.000
_cell.length_c   1.000
_cell.angle_alpha   90.00
_cell.angle_beta   90.00
_cell.angle_gamma   90.00
#
_symmetry.space_group_name_H-M   'P 1'
#
loop_
_entity.id
_entity.type
_entity.pdbx_description
1 polymer ?
#
loop_
_entity_poly.entity_id
_entity_poly.type
_entity_poly.pdbx_seq_one_letter_code
_entity_poly.pdbx_strand_id
1 'polypeptide(L)'
;MTAQANGIEVIGVSKNFGDFQALEDVHLSVPDGSMTALLGPSGSGKSTLLRNIAGLETPTEGKIFIAGEDQTNKPVRSRNVGFVFQHYAAFKHMTVFDNIAFGPKVRKWPKDKIRERVYELLDLVQLSGLAKRYPSQLSGGQRQRMALARALAVEPTVLLLDEPFGALDAKVRKDLRTWLRRLHDEVHVTTIFVTHDQEEAMDIAEQIVVMNEGRIEQTGSATDLYDTPVNDFVMGFVGEVNSIGGKLVRPHDTEILPSPAPGAEEVEIDRIVRLGFSGRIEMLTVPDKREVWAQLTRSELETLDLSQGSRVYVRPREGVVTREDTGALDNALTEESPATDKPTPATPGLPV
;
A
#
# COMPACT_ATOMS: atom_id res chain seq x y z
N MET A 1 -20.84 -17.44 -15.22
CA MET A 1 -19.65 -16.91 -14.51
C MET A 1 -19.19 -18.03 -13.60
N THR A 2 -18.11 -18.72 -13.92
CA THR A 2 -17.47 -19.69 -13.03
C THR A 2 -16.94 -18.94 -11.82
N ALA A 3 -17.33 -19.34 -10.61
CA ALA A 3 -16.76 -18.78 -9.38
C ALA A 3 -15.24 -18.96 -9.45
N GLN A 4 -14.49 -17.86 -9.43
CA GLN A 4 -13.05 -17.88 -9.41
C GLN A 4 -12.62 -18.51 -8.08
N ALA A 5 -11.74 -19.50 -8.12
CA ALA A 5 -11.27 -20.14 -6.91
C ALA A 5 -10.50 -19.13 -6.05
N ASN A 6 -10.68 -19.16 -4.73
CA ASN A 6 -9.94 -18.30 -3.81
C ASN A 6 -8.53 -18.87 -3.59
N GLY A 7 -7.50 -18.06 -3.86
CA GLY A 7 -6.13 -18.41 -3.51
C GLY A 7 -5.88 -18.29 -2.00
N ILE A 8 -6.49 -17.26 -1.35
CA ILE A 8 -6.46 -17.09 0.10
C ILE A 8 -7.87 -16.71 0.58
N GLU A 9 -8.27 -17.28 1.72
CA GLU A 9 -9.50 -16.92 2.41
C GLU A 9 -9.23 -16.75 3.90
N VAL A 10 -9.66 -15.62 4.45
CA VAL A 10 -9.56 -15.25 5.87
C VAL A 10 -10.98 -15.09 6.39
N ILE A 11 -11.34 -15.80 7.45
CA ILE A 11 -12.70 -15.86 7.99
C ILE A 11 -12.68 -15.51 9.48
N GLY A 12 -13.20 -14.34 9.84
CA GLY A 12 -13.39 -13.90 11.22
C GLY A 12 -12.08 -13.84 12.02
N VAL A 13 -10.96 -13.45 11.36
CA VAL A 13 -9.66 -13.45 12.01
C VAL A 13 -9.52 -12.24 12.93
N SER A 14 -9.29 -12.54 14.22
CA SER A 14 -8.92 -11.57 15.25
C SER A 14 -7.54 -11.87 15.80
N LYS A 15 -6.78 -10.82 16.17
CA LYS A 15 -5.45 -10.94 16.77
C LYS A 15 -5.26 -9.96 17.91
N ASN A 16 -4.98 -10.49 19.10
CA ASN A 16 -4.67 -9.72 20.30
C ASN A 16 -3.21 -9.91 20.71
N PHE A 17 -2.57 -8.84 21.16
CA PHE A 17 -1.27 -8.83 21.81
C PHE A 17 -1.45 -8.26 23.23
N GLY A 18 -1.67 -9.13 24.22
CA GLY A 18 -2.13 -8.71 25.54
C GLY A 18 -3.48 -8.00 25.42
N ASP A 19 -3.57 -6.77 25.92
CA ASP A 19 -4.77 -5.96 25.87
C ASP A 19 -4.98 -5.20 24.54
N PHE A 20 -3.96 -5.20 23.66
CA PHE A 20 -4.03 -4.52 22.38
C PHE A 20 -4.61 -5.43 21.29
N GLN A 21 -5.73 -5.02 20.69
CA GLN A 21 -6.37 -5.70 19.58
C GLN A 21 -5.83 -5.16 18.24
N ALA A 22 -5.02 -5.96 17.58
CA ALA A 22 -4.37 -5.59 16.31
C ALA A 22 -5.20 -5.95 15.08
N LEU A 23 -6.08 -6.95 15.17
CA LEU A 23 -7.05 -7.33 14.14
C LEU A 23 -8.38 -7.67 14.82
N GLU A 24 -9.48 -7.23 14.22
CA GLU A 24 -10.82 -7.45 14.71
C GLU A 24 -11.74 -7.96 13.61
N ASP A 25 -12.19 -9.22 13.75
CA ASP A 25 -13.17 -9.88 12.88
C ASP A 25 -12.91 -9.70 11.37
N VAL A 26 -11.66 -9.92 10.93
CA VAL A 26 -11.23 -9.69 9.56
C VAL A 26 -11.73 -10.79 8.65
N HIS A 27 -12.45 -10.41 7.58
CA HIS A 27 -12.88 -11.28 6.49
C HIS A 27 -12.26 -10.80 5.18
N LEU A 28 -11.50 -11.67 4.50
CA LEU A 28 -10.84 -11.34 3.25
C LEU A 28 -10.86 -12.55 2.29
N SER A 29 -11.19 -12.28 1.04
CA SER A 29 -11.07 -13.22 -0.08
C SER A 29 -10.12 -12.65 -1.12
N VAL A 30 -9.06 -13.39 -1.43
CA VAL A 30 -8.07 -13.06 -2.46
C VAL A 30 -8.22 -14.06 -3.59
N PRO A 31 -8.57 -13.61 -4.82
CA PRO A 31 -8.69 -14.50 -5.96
C PRO A 31 -7.38 -15.22 -6.28
N ASP A 32 -7.47 -16.48 -6.73
CA ASP A 32 -6.28 -17.24 -7.14
C ASP A 32 -5.57 -16.57 -8.31
N GLY A 33 -4.24 -16.51 -8.23
CA GLY A 33 -3.39 -15.88 -9.23
C GLY A 33 -3.48 -14.35 -9.30
N SER A 34 -4.23 -13.66 -8.40
CA SER A 34 -4.34 -12.19 -8.40
C SER A 34 -3.25 -11.52 -7.57
N MET A 35 -3.06 -10.21 -7.83
CA MET A 35 -2.23 -9.32 -7.02
C MET A 35 -3.11 -8.40 -6.17
N THR A 36 -3.09 -8.58 -4.85
CA THR A 36 -3.88 -7.82 -3.88
C THR A 36 -2.99 -6.93 -3.02
N ALA A 37 -3.35 -5.64 -2.88
CA ALA A 37 -2.71 -4.71 -1.96
C ALA A 37 -3.48 -4.64 -0.63
N LEU A 38 -2.77 -4.72 0.50
CA LEU A 38 -3.27 -4.26 1.79
C LEU A 38 -2.81 -2.82 2.01
N LEU A 39 -3.74 -1.88 1.97
CA LEU A 39 -3.51 -0.44 2.02
C LEU A 39 -4.12 0.14 3.31
N GLY A 40 -3.47 1.14 3.93
CA GLY A 40 -3.98 1.78 5.14
C GLY A 40 -2.89 2.52 5.92
N PRO A 41 -3.23 3.33 6.91
CA PRO A 41 -2.28 4.06 7.74
C PRO A 41 -1.39 3.13 8.55
N SER A 42 -0.32 3.69 9.14
CA SER A 42 0.53 2.94 10.07
C SER A 42 -0.30 2.47 11.27
N GLY A 43 -0.08 1.23 11.71
CA GLY A 43 -0.84 0.65 12.83
C GLY A 43 -2.20 0.04 12.47
N SER A 44 -2.69 0.14 11.22
CA SER A 44 -4.00 -0.41 10.82
C SER A 44 -4.10 -1.95 10.76
N GLY A 45 -3.05 -2.69 11.14
CA GLY A 45 -3.10 -4.16 11.20
C GLY A 45 -2.58 -4.91 9.96
N LYS A 46 -2.20 -4.24 8.86
CA LYS A 46 -1.77 -4.86 7.59
C LYS A 46 -0.67 -5.91 7.72
N SER A 47 0.47 -5.53 8.32
CA SER A 47 1.59 -6.46 8.52
C SER A 47 1.22 -7.59 9.50
N THR A 48 0.34 -7.33 10.47
CA THR A 48 -0.18 -8.35 11.38
C THR A 48 -1.03 -9.37 10.61
N LEU A 49 -1.93 -8.91 9.75
CA LEU A 49 -2.73 -9.80 8.89
C LEU A 49 -1.81 -10.62 7.95
N LEU A 50 -0.84 -9.97 7.31
CA LEU A 50 0.11 -10.64 6.42
C LEU A 50 0.89 -11.74 7.17
N ARG A 51 1.35 -11.48 8.41
CA ARG A 51 2.08 -12.44 9.24
C ARG A 51 1.19 -13.59 9.72
N ASN A 52 -0.09 -13.33 10.00
CA ASN A 52 -1.06 -14.39 10.30
C ASN A 52 -1.27 -15.30 9.09
N ILE A 53 -1.42 -14.76 7.88
CA ILE A 53 -1.53 -15.54 6.63
C ILE A 53 -0.25 -16.37 6.41
N ALA A 54 0.93 -15.78 6.66
CA ALA A 54 2.21 -16.48 6.55
C ALA A 54 2.40 -17.59 7.60
N GLY A 55 1.68 -17.55 8.72
CA GLY A 55 1.89 -18.41 9.88
C GLY A 55 3.11 -18.05 10.72
N LEU A 56 3.60 -16.81 10.57
CA LEU A 56 4.60 -16.21 11.45
C LEU A 56 3.98 -15.82 12.80
N GLU A 57 2.67 -15.55 12.77
CA GLU A 57 1.84 -15.33 13.94
C GLU A 57 0.59 -16.20 13.84
N THR A 58 0.05 -16.62 14.99
CA THR A 58 -1.19 -17.38 15.04
C THR A 58 -2.33 -16.43 15.39
N PRO A 59 -3.47 -16.45 14.69
CA PRO A 59 -4.64 -15.67 15.05
C PRO A 59 -5.15 -16.07 16.43
N THR A 60 -5.79 -15.15 17.14
CA THR A 60 -6.47 -15.44 18.40
C THR A 60 -7.78 -16.16 18.12
N GLU A 61 -8.49 -15.74 17.07
CA GLU A 61 -9.76 -16.33 16.61
C GLU A 61 -9.80 -16.36 15.09
N GLY A 62 -10.75 -17.12 14.54
CA GLY A 62 -10.99 -17.22 13.11
C GLY A 62 -10.16 -18.28 12.39
N LYS A 63 -10.23 -18.28 11.07
CA LYS A 63 -9.59 -19.29 10.20
C LYS A 63 -8.92 -18.66 8.99
N ILE A 64 -7.86 -19.32 8.51
CA ILE A 64 -7.11 -18.94 7.32
C ILE A 64 -6.97 -20.14 6.40
N PHE A 65 -7.42 -20.01 5.17
CA PHE A 65 -7.30 -21.02 4.13
C PHE A 65 -6.36 -20.52 3.02
N ILE A 66 -5.52 -21.40 2.51
CA ILE A 66 -4.68 -21.16 1.32
C ILE A 66 -4.94 -22.31 0.35
N ALA A 67 -5.29 -21.98 -0.89
CA ALA A 67 -5.68 -22.96 -1.92
C ALA A 67 -6.73 -23.95 -1.42
N GLY A 68 -7.72 -23.49 -0.65
CA GLY A 68 -8.79 -24.28 -0.08
C GLY A 68 -8.42 -25.16 1.14
N GLU A 69 -7.16 -25.17 1.57
CA GLU A 69 -6.71 -25.93 2.75
C GLU A 69 -6.65 -25.05 4.01
N ASP A 70 -7.17 -25.54 5.13
CA ASP A 70 -7.04 -24.86 6.43
C ASP A 70 -5.56 -24.84 6.88
N GLN A 71 -5.04 -23.62 7.00
CA GLN A 71 -3.66 -23.32 7.37
C GLN A 71 -3.55 -22.71 8.78
N THR A 72 -4.66 -22.47 9.47
CA THR A 72 -4.75 -21.66 10.70
C THR A 72 -3.68 -22.05 11.73
N ASN A 73 -3.55 -23.33 12.02
CA ASN A 73 -2.61 -23.85 13.01
C ASN A 73 -1.37 -24.52 12.41
N LYS A 74 -1.20 -24.48 11.07
CA LYS A 74 -0.02 -25.07 10.44
C LYS A 74 1.19 -24.16 10.64
N PRO A 75 2.36 -24.70 10.97
CA PRO A 75 3.59 -23.89 11.12
C PRO A 75 4.04 -23.35 9.74
N VAL A 76 4.70 -22.18 9.74
CA VAL A 76 5.22 -21.49 8.54
C VAL A 76 5.82 -22.41 7.48
N ARG A 77 6.70 -23.34 7.93
CA ARG A 77 7.42 -24.28 7.02
C ARG A 77 6.50 -25.22 6.23
N SER A 78 5.26 -25.38 6.66
CA SER A 78 4.29 -26.30 6.05
C SER A 78 3.26 -25.57 5.16
N ARG A 79 3.22 -24.23 5.21
CA ARG A 79 2.21 -23.45 4.46
C ARG A 79 2.54 -23.22 2.99
N ASN A 80 3.74 -23.57 2.54
CA ASN A 80 4.23 -23.32 1.18
C ASN A 80 4.07 -21.87 0.72
N VAL A 81 4.34 -20.89 1.58
CA VAL A 81 4.30 -19.46 1.28
C VAL A 81 5.70 -18.91 1.03
N GLY A 82 5.83 -18.01 0.08
CA GLY A 82 7.01 -17.15 -0.09
C GLY A 82 6.81 -15.85 0.67
N PHE A 83 7.76 -15.46 1.52
CA PHE A 83 7.66 -14.24 2.30
C PHE A 83 8.86 -13.31 2.05
N VAL A 84 8.59 -12.03 1.76
CA VAL A 84 9.61 -10.98 1.64
C VAL A 84 9.38 -9.96 2.74
N PHE A 85 10.36 -9.80 3.62
CA PHE A 85 10.32 -8.84 4.72
C PHE A 85 10.69 -7.44 4.26
N GLN A 86 10.22 -6.41 4.93
CA GLN A 86 10.48 -4.99 4.68
C GLN A 86 11.97 -4.66 4.53
N HIS A 87 12.85 -5.28 5.31
CA HIS A 87 14.29 -5.10 5.23
C HIS A 87 15.02 -6.19 4.43
N TYR A 88 14.28 -6.89 3.54
CA TYR A 88 14.75 -7.96 2.63
C TYR A 88 15.35 -9.19 3.33
N ALA A 89 15.72 -9.11 4.62
CA ALA A 89 16.29 -10.18 5.43
C ALA A 89 17.38 -11.02 4.69
N ALA A 90 18.27 -10.34 3.96
CA ALA A 90 19.33 -11.01 3.20
C ALA A 90 20.36 -11.67 4.13
N PHE A 91 20.77 -12.89 3.80
CA PHE A 91 21.88 -13.57 4.49
C PHE A 91 23.20 -12.93 4.04
N LYS A 92 23.72 -11.98 4.85
CA LYS A 92 24.85 -11.11 4.49
C LYS A 92 26.15 -11.88 4.18
N HIS A 93 26.33 -13.06 4.78
CA HIS A 93 27.49 -13.94 4.63
C HIS A 93 27.39 -14.91 3.45
N MET A 94 26.28 -14.92 2.73
CA MET A 94 26.02 -15.77 1.57
C MET A 94 26.04 -14.96 0.28
N THR A 95 26.46 -15.59 -0.82
CA THR A 95 26.34 -15.00 -2.17
C THR A 95 24.88 -14.83 -2.59
N VAL A 96 24.62 -14.11 -3.67
CA VAL A 96 23.28 -14.01 -4.29
C VAL A 96 22.76 -15.41 -4.65
N PHE A 97 23.61 -16.24 -5.27
CA PHE A 97 23.27 -17.63 -5.57
C PHE A 97 22.87 -18.40 -4.31
N ASP A 98 23.65 -18.32 -3.24
CA ASP A 98 23.38 -19.07 -2.02
C ASP A 98 22.15 -18.55 -1.27
N ASN A 99 21.88 -17.25 -1.31
CA ASN A 99 20.63 -16.68 -0.79
C ASN A 99 19.41 -17.28 -1.48
N ILE A 100 19.39 -17.34 -2.82
CA ILE A 100 18.28 -17.93 -3.58
C ILE A 100 18.19 -19.44 -3.36
N ALA A 101 19.34 -20.14 -3.35
CA ALA A 101 19.42 -21.56 -3.13
C ALA A 101 19.02 -22.02 -1.71
N PHE A 102 18.90 -21.10 -0.75
CA PHE A 102 18.73 -21.44 0.66
C PHE A 102 17.48 -22.27 0.93
N GLY A 103 16.31 -21.83 0.45
CA GLY A 103 15.05 -22.54 0.63
C GLY A 103 15.05 -23.94 0.03
N PRO A 104 15.39 -24.12 -1.25
CA PRO A 104 15.56 -25.44 -1.88
C PRO A 104 16.57 -26.35 -1.16
N LYS A 105 17.70 -25.81 -0.66
CA LYS A 105 18.68 -26.59 0.16
C LYS A 105 18.04 -27.11 1.46
N VAL A 106 17.29 -26.26 2.18
CA VAL A 106 16.57 -26.65 3.40
C VAL A 106 15.51 -27.73 3.12
N ARG A 107 14.84 -27.64 1.95
CA ARG A 107 13.90 -28.67 1.47
C ARG A 107 14.59 -29.91 0.89
N LYS A 108 15.92 -29.98 0.93
CA LYS A 108 16.72 -31.11 0.46
C LYS A 108 16.50 -31.45 -1.02
N TRP A 109 16.30 -30.46 -1.87
CA TRP A 109 16.21 -30.68 -3.32
C TRP A 109 17.53 -31.21 -3.89
N PRO A 110 17.51 -31.95 -5.01
CA PRO A 110 18.72 -32.39 -5.71
C PRO A 110 19.57 -31.17 -6.15
N LYS A 111 20.89 -31.30 -6.08
CA LYS A 111 21.83 -30.20 -6.37
C LYS A 111 21.66 -29.62 -7.78
N ASP A 112 21.40 -30.49 -8.76
CA ASP A 112 21.22 -30.07 -10.15
C ASP A 112 19.91 -29.26 -10.31
N LYS A 113 18.80 -29.71 -9.70
CA LYS A 113 17.53 -28.97 -9.66
C LYS A 113 17.69 -27.62 -8.99
N ILE A 114 18.44 -27.54 -7.87
CA ILE A 114 18.73 -26.28 -7.20
C ILE A 114 19.47 -25.32 -8.12
N ARG A 115 20.51 -25.82 -8.81
CA ARG A 115 21.32 -25.01 -9.72
C ARG A 115 20.49 -24.46 -10.87
N GLU A 116 19.74 -25.31 -11.53
CA GLU A 116 18.83 -24.95 -12.64
C GLU A 116 17.84 -23.86 -12.18
N ARG A 117 17.11 -24.12 -11.09
CA ARG A 117 16.12 -23.19 -10.54
C ARG A 117 16.72 -21.83 -10.15
N VAL A 118 17.92 -21.83 -9.55
CA VAL A 118 18.56 -20.56 -9.16
C VAL A 118 18.95 -19.75 -10.39
N TYR A 119 19.48 -20.35 -11.44
CA TYR A 119 19.83 -19.60 -12.65
C TYR A 119 18.60 -19.13 -13.42
N GLU A 120 17.54 -19.92 -13.51
CA GLU A 120 16.23 -19.49 -14.03
C GLU A 120 15.74 -18.25 -13.31
N LEU A 121 15.74 -18.27 -11.97
CA LEU A 121 15.30 -17.13 -11.18
C LEU A 121 16.23 -15.92 -11.29
N LEU A 122 17.55 -16.11 -11.38
CA LEU A 122 18.49 -15.03 -11.63
C LEU A 122 18.21 -14.31 -12.96
N ASP A 123 17.85 -15.06 -13.99
CA ASP A 123 17.46 -14.49 -15.29
C ASP A 123 16.13 -13.74 -15.16
N LEU A 124 15.12 -14.36 -14.56
CA LEU A 124 13.80 -13.79 -14.31
C LEU A 124 13.88 -12.44 -13.55
N VAL A 125 14.72 -12.36 -12.51
CA VAL A 125 14.89 -11.13 -11.72
C VAL A 125 15.99 -10.21 -12.25
N GLN A 126 16.58 -10.49 -13.41
CA GLN A 126 17.62 -9.70 -14.09
C GLN A 126 18.90 -9.52 -13.23
N LEU A 127 19.34 -10.58 -12.58
CA LEU A 127 20.56 -10.62 -11.76
C LEU A 127 21.59 -11.67 -12.24
N SER A 128 21.49 -12.17 -13.46
CA SER A 128 22.30 -13.28 -14.01
C SER A 128 23.79 -13.09 -13.82
N GLY A 129 24.31 -11.88 -14.04
CA GLY A 129 25.74 -11.56 -13.85
C GLY A 129 26.19 -11.40 -12.39
N LEU A 130 25.26 -11.46 -11.41
CA LEU A 130 25.53 -11.12 -10.02
C LEU A 130 25.53 -12.35 -9.08
N ALA A 131 25.43 -13.56 -9.61
CA ALA A 131 25.32 -14.80 -8.82
C ALA A 131 26.39 -14.95 -7.71
N LYS A 132 27.64 -14.53 -7.99
CA LYS A 132 28.77 -14.63 -7.08
C LYS A 132 28.95 -13.41 -6.15
N ARG A 133 28.13 -12.35 -6.30
CA ARG A 133 28.18 -11.15 -5.46
C ARG A 133 27.55 -11.43 -4.10
N TYR A 134 27.94 -10.62 -3.11
CA TYR A 134 27.32 -10.59 -1.79
C TYR A 134 26.26 -9.48 -1.70
N PRO A 135 25.27 -9.57 -0.81
CA PRO A 135 24.22 -8.57 -0.65
C PRO A 135 24.75 -7.14 -0.42
N SER A 136 25.90 -6.98 0.23
CA SER A 136 26.55 -5.67 0.44
C SER A 136 27.04 -5.01 -0.85
N GLN A 137 27.19 -5.77 -1.92
CA GLN A 137 27.66 -5.31 -3.24
C GLN A 137 26.48 -4.99 -4.20
N LEU A 138 25.24 -5.08 -3.72
CA LEU A 138 24.03 -4.85 -4.50
C LEU A 138 23.41 -3.48 -4.16
N SER A 139 22.75 -2.87 -5.14
CA SER A 139 21.86 -1.73 -4.89
C SER A 139 20.61 -2.14 -4.10
N GLY A 140 19.82 -1.18 -3.59
CA GLY A 140 18.57 -1.45 -2.90
C GLY A 140 17.60 -2.30 -3.74
N GLY A 141 17.31 -1.88 -4.96
CA GLY A 141 16.45 -2.63 -5.88
C GLY A 141 16.99 -4.01 -6.26
N GLN A 142 18.32 -4.17 -6.40
CA GLN A 142 18.93 -5.48 -6.62
C GLN A 142 18.79 -6.41 -5.42
N ARG A 143 18.93 -5.90 -4.18
CA ARG A 143 18.67 -6.68 -2.96
C ARG A 143 17.24 -7.15 -2.88
N GLN A 144 16.30 -6.29 -3.26
CA GLN A 144 14.88 -6.64 -3.26
C GLN A 144 14.56 -7.72 -4.30
N ARG A 145 15.05 -7.58 -5.54
CA ARG A 145 14.91 -8.62 -6.58
C ARG A 145 15.50 -9.96 -6.14
N MET A 146 16.65 -9.95 -5.47
CA MET A 146 17.22 -11.16 -4.86
C MET A 146 16.30 -11.76 -3.79
N ALA A 147 15.69 -10.93 -2.93
CA ALA A 147 14.77 -11.41 -1.89
C ALA A 147 13.50 -12.03 -2.49
N LEU A 148 12.97 -11.45 -3.57
CA LEU A 148 11.87 -12.02 -4.35
C LEU A 148 12.25 -13.35 -5.00
N ALA A 149 13.41 -13.42 -5.66
CA ALA A 149 13.91 -14.69 -6.23
C ALA A 149 14.05 -15.78 -5.16
N ARG A 150 14.55 -15.41 -3.96
CA ARG A 150 14.65 -16.33 -2.82
C ARG A 150 13.29 -16.84 -2.38
N ALA A 151 12.26 -15.96 -2.32
CA ALA A 151 10.92 -16.34 -1.95
C ALA A 151 10.26 -17.27 -3.00
N LEU A 152 10.51 -17.02 -4.29
CA LEU A 152 10.01 -17.83 -5.42
C LEU A 152 10.77 -19.15 -5.60
N ALA A 153 11.97 -19.29 -5.02
CA ALA A 153 12.82 -20.46 -5.25
C ALA A 153 12.21 -21.78 -4.77
N VAL A 154 11.30 -21.71 -3.81
CA VAL A 154 10.61 -22.89 -3.26
C VAL A 154 9.30 -23.21 -3.95
N GLU A 155 8.98 -22.57 -5.08
CA GLU A 155 7.72 -22.74 -5.81
C GLU A 155 6.51 -22.55 -4.88
N PRO A 156 6.36 -21.35 -4.27
CA PRO A 156 5.30 -21.13 -3.29
C PRO A 156 3.93 -21.04 -3.98
N THR A 157 2.87 -21.44 -3.27
CA THR A 157 1.48 -21.27 -3.70
C THR A 157 1.08 -19.79 -3.62
N VAL A 158 1.62 -19.07 -2.63
CA VAL A 158 1.29 -17.66 -2.34
C VAL A 158 2.56 -16.87 -2.05
N LEU A 159 2.63 -15.65 -2.55
CA LEU A 159 3.71 -14.69 -2.30
C LEU A 159 3.21 -13.55 -1.42
N LEU A 160 3.88 -13.31 -0.30
CA LEU A 160 3.54 -12.30 0.70
C LEU A 160 4.68 -11.29 0.82
N LEU A 161 4.39 -10.01 0.57
CA LEU A 161 5.40 -8.94 0.51
C LEU A 161 5.07 -7.87 1.56
N ASP A 162 5.93 -7.71 2.56
CA ASP A 162 5.78 -6.70 3.60
C ASP A 162 6.54 -5.43 3.20
N GLU A 163 5.84 -4.37 2.80
CA GLU A 163 6.35 -3.08 2.31
C GLU A 163 7.48 -3.22 1.26
N PRO A 164 7.22 -3.86 0.11
CA PRO A 164 8.26 -4.20 -0.85
C PRO A 164 8.96 -2.98 -1.47
N PHE A 165 8.38 -1.80 -1.41
CA PHE A 165 8.92 -0.59 -2.05
C PHE A 165 9.48 0.42 -1.06
N GLY A 166 9.40 0.15 0.25
CA GLY A 166 9.97 1.00 1.29
C GLY A 166 11.49 1.19 1.13
N ALA A 167 12.04 2.27 1.67
CA ALA A 167 13.47 2.58 1.69
C ALA A 167 14.17 2.68 0.31
N LEU A 168 13.42 2.96 -0.78
CA LEU A 168 13.95 3.18 -2.14
C LEU A 168 13.67 4.62 -2.59
N ASP A 169 14.57 5.17 -3.43
CA ASP A 169 14.31 6.44 -4.09
C ASP A 169 13.15 6.34 -5.11
N ALA A 170 12.51 7.47 -5.43
CA ALA A 170 11.29 7.52 -6.25
C ALA A 170 11.46 6.85 -7.63
N LYS A 171 12.63 7.02 -8.28
CA LYS A 171 12.90 6.43 -9.59
C LYS A 171 13.00 4.91 -9.50
N VAL A 172 13.83 4.41 -8.56
CA VAL A 172 14.00 2.96 -8.33
C VAL A 172 12.68 2.33 -7.93
N ARG A 173 11.86 3.01 -7.11
CA ARG A 173 10.53 2.55 -6.70
C ARG A 173 9.61 2.36 -7.91
N LYS A 174 9.53 3.36 -8.81
CA LYS A 174 8.73 3.28 -10.04
C LYS A 174 9.19 2.13 -10.95
N ASP A 175 10.49 2.02 -11.18
CA ASP A 175 11.05 0.94 -12.03
C ASP A 175 10.74 -0.44 -11.44
N LEU A 176 10.76 -0.55 -10.11
CA LEU A 176 10.51 -1.79 -9.41
C LEU A 176 9.02 -2.18 -9.41
N ARG A 177 8.09 -1.20 -9.27
CA ARG A 177 6.64 -1.45 -9.42
C ARG A 177 6.34 -2.03 -10.81
N THR A 178 6.81 -1.36 -11.85
CA THR A 178 6.62 -1.83 -13.24
C THR A 178 7.21 -3.23 -13.45
N TRP A 179 8.38 -3.49 -12.86
CA TRP A 179 9.01 -4.80 -12.95
C TRP A 179 8.24 -5.87 -12.16
N LEU A 180 7.75 -5.56 -10.94
CA LEU A 180 6.97 -6.52 -10.12
C LEU A 180 5.67 -6.90 -10.82
N ARG A 181 4.98 -5.94 -11.46
CA ARG A 181 3.78 -6.23 -12.24
C ARG A 181 4.08 -7.21 -13.37
N ARG A 182 5.13 -6.98 -14.16
CA ARG A 182 5.55 -7.90 -15.24
C ARG A 182 5.91 -9.29 -14.71
N LEU A 183 6.62 -9.35 -13.59
CA LEU A 183 6.94 -10.60 -12.92
C LEU A 183 5.69 -11.36 -12.52
N HIS A 184 4.70 -10.67 -11.97
CA HIS A 184 3.42 -11.27 -11.61
C HIS A 184 2.68 -11.82 -12.83
N ASP A 185 2.61 -11.04 -13.92
CA ASP A 185 2.02 -11.46 -15.21
C ASP A 185 2.71 -12.69 -15.81
N GLU A 186 3.99 -12.94 -15.49
CA GLU A 186 4.75 -14.09 -15.97
C GLU A 186 4.59 -15.32 -15.07
N VAL A 187 4.57 -15.13 -13.75
CA VAL A 187 4.60 -16.23 -12.77
C VAL A 187 3.20 -16.65 -12.30
N HIS A 188 2.21 -15.76 -12.35
CA HIS A 188 0.80 -15.99 -11.96
C HIS A 188 0.64 -16.59 -10.55
N VAL A 189 1.46 -16.19 -9.59
CA VAL A 189 1.35 -16.61 -8.19
C VAL A 189 0.45 -15.65 -7.43
N THR A 190 -0.54 -16.16 -6.69
CA THR A 190 -1.38 -15.35 -5.80
C THR A 190 -0.50 -14.50 -4.88
N THR A 191 -0.60 -13.18 -4.99
CA THR A 191 0.31 -12.25 -4.32
C THR A 191 -0.45 -11.27 -3.43
N ILE A 192 -0.02 -11.14 -2.17
CA ILE A 192 -0.44 -10.02 -1.31
C ILE A 192 0.79 -9.15 -1.00
N PHE A 193 0.65 -7.85 -1.15
CA PHE A 193 1.64 -6.91 -0.67
C PHE A 193 1.04 -5.85 0.25
N VAL A 194 1.82 -5.43 1.25
CA VAL A 194 1.46 -4.36 2.18
C VAL A 194 2.09 -3.06 1.69
N THR A 195 1.34 -1.99 1.71
CA THR A 195 1.84 -0.64 1.48
C THR A 195 1.02 0.40 2.25
N HIS A 196 1.60 1.54 2.51
CA HIS A 196 0.92 2.76 2.98
C HIS A 196 0.82 3.81 1.85
N ASP A 197 1.40 3.54 0.69
CA ASP A 197 1.44 4.42 -0.48
C ASP A 197 0.29 4.07 -1.43
N GLN A 198 -0.62 5.02 -1.65
CA GLN A 198 -1.79 4.87 -2.51
C GLN A 198 -1.40 4.64 -3.98
N GLU A 199 -0.37 5.36 -4.47
CA GLU A 199 0.11 5.18 -5.84
C GLU A 199 0.61 3.76 -6.09
N GLU A 200 1.29 3.15 -5.09
CA GLU A 200 1.78 1.78 -5.20
C GLU A 200 0.61 0.79 -5.33
N ALA A 201 -0.41 0.93 -4.49
CA ALA A 201 -1.58 0.07 -4.54
C ALA A 201 -2.34 0.22 -5.86
N MET A 202 -2.62 1.47 -6.27
CA MET A 202 -3.40 1.77 -7.47
C MET A 202 -2.69 1.41 -8.79
N ASP A 203 -1.34 1.48 -8.82
CA ASP A 203 -0.55 1.23 -10.03
C ASP A 203 -0.46 -0.27 -10.37
N ILE A 204 -0.39 -1.14 -9.37
CA ILE A 204 -0.07 -2.56 -9.63
C ILE A 204 -1.09 -3.57 -9.12
N ALA A 205 -1.95 -3.23 -8.15
CA ALA A 205 -2.90 -4.19 -7.61
C ALA A 205 -4.15 -4.34 -8.49
N GLU A 206 -4.64 -5.57 -8.60
CA GLU A 206 -5.94 -5.89 -9.20
C GLU A 206 -7.08 -5.72 -8.19
N GLN A 207 -6.77 -5.97 -6.92
CA GLN A 207 -7.65 -5.79 -5.78
C GLN A 207 -6.93 -5.00 -4.70
N ILE A 208 -7.60 -4.02 -4.11
CA ILE A 208 -7.09 -3.23 -3.00
C ILE A 208 -8.01 -3.42 -1.80
N VAL A 209 -7.42 -3.69 -0.65
CA VAL A 209 -8.09 -3.86 0.64
C VAL A 209 -7.67 -2.70 1.53
N VAL A 210 -8.56 -1.77 1.79
CA VAL A 210 -8.31 -0.65 2.69
C VAL A 210 -8.58 -1.10 4.11
N MET A 211 -7.56 -0.95 4.98
CA MET A 211 -7.63 -1.32 6.39
C MET A 211 -7.47 -0.10 7.29
N ASN A 212 -8.26 -0.06 8.35
CA ASN A 212 -8.15 0.92 9.43
C ASN A 212 -8.44 0.25 10.76
N GLU A 213 -7.71 0.62 11.81
CA GLU A 213 -7.94 0.16 13.21
C GLU A 213 -8.18 -1.36 13.35
N GLY A 214 -7.42 -2.17 12.62
CA GLY A 214 -7.52 -3.63 12.66
C GLY A 214 -8.68 -4.24 11.88
N ARG A 215 -9.46 -3.44 11.14
CA ARG A 215 -10.63 -3.85 10.35
C ARG A 215 -10.41 -3.59 8.86
N ILE A 216 -11.18 -4.25 8.02
CA ILE A 216 -11.30 -3.94 6.59
C ILE A 216 -12.44 -2.94 6.42
N GLU A 217 -12.13 -1.78 5.86
CA GLU A 217 -13.10 -0.74 5.55
C GLU A 217 -13.78 -0.99 4.20
N GLN A 218 -12.98 -1.25 3.17
CA GLN A 218 -13.46 -1.53 1.82
C GLN A 218 -12.50 -2.42 1.06
N THR A 219 -13.05 -3.26 0.18
CA THR A 219 -12.30 -4.05 -0.80
C THR A 219 -12.86 -3.76 -2.19
N GLY A 220 -11.99 -3.51 -3.17
CA GLY A 220 -12.40 -3.24 -4.55
C GLY A 220 -11.21 -2.99 -5.47
N SER A 221 -11.49 -2.62 -6.72
CA SER A 221 -10.49 -2.09 -7.64
C SER A 221 -10.11 -0.65 -7.27
N ALA A 222 -9.04 -0.11 -7.86
CA ALA A 222 -8.67 1.29 -7.70
C ALA A 222 -9.85 2.24 -8.06
N THR A 223 -10.58 1.92 -9.11
CA THR A 223 -11.77 2.68 -9.54
C THR A 223 -12.89 2.61 -8.50
N ASP A 224 -13.20 1.42 -7.97
CA ASP A 224 -14.25 1.27 -6.96
C ASP A 224 -13.97 2.09 -5.70
N LEU A 225 -12.71 2.07 -5.22
CA LEU A 225 -12.31 2.83 -4.03
C LEU A 225 -12.35 4.34 -4.24
N TYR A 226 -12.02 4.79 -5.45
CA TYR A 226 -11.96 6.21 -5.78
C TYR A 226 -13.34 6.80 -6.09
N ASP A 227 -14.16 6.10 -6.90
CA ASP A 227 -15.44 6.59 -7.42
C ASP A 227 -16.59 6.27 -6.46
N THR A 228 -16.50 5.16 -5.70
CA THR A 228 -17.59 4.70 -4.82
C THR A 228 -17.06 4.34 -3.40
N PRO A 229 -16.40 5.29 -2.71
CA PRO A 229 -15.93 5.05 -1.35
C PRO A 229 -17.11 4.77 -0.40
N VAL A 230 -16.98 3.75 0.47
CA VAL A 230 -18.08 3.35 1.37
C VAL A 230 -18.29 4.34 2.53
N ASN A 231 -17.25 5.05 2.95
CA ASN A 231 -17.27 6.01 4.05
C ASN A 231 -16.28 7.15 3.82
N ASP A 232 -16.31 8.15 4.70
CA ASP A 232 -15.48 9.34 4.63
C ASP A 232 -13.99 9.01 4.79
N PHE A 233 -13.67 8.04 5.66
CA PHE A 233 -12.30 7.58 5.83
C PHE A 233 -11.72 7.07 4.51
N VAL A 234 -12.39 6.16 3.82
CA VAL A 234 -11.92 5.64 2.52
C VAL A 234 -11.81 6.77 1.50
N MET A 235 -12.80 7.67 1.45
CA MET A 235 -12.75 8.82 0.55
C MET A 235 -11.52 9.69 0.77
N GLY A 236 -11.25 10.10 2.01
CA GLY A 236 -10.11 10.94 2.34
C GLY A 236 -8.77 10.22 2.29
N PHE A 237 -8.76 8.92 2.62
CA PHE A 237 -7.54 8.11 2.59
C PHE A 237 -7.09 7.76 1.17
N VAL A 238 -8.00 7.55 0.23
CA VAL A 238 -7.69 7.14 -1.16
C VAL A 238 -7.35 8.33 -2.08
N GLY A 239 -7.58 9.54 -1.63
CA GLY A 239 -7.22 10.75 -2.37
C GLY A 239 -7.65 12.01 -1.63
N GLU A 240 -7.01 13.12 -1.94
CA GLU A 240 -7.33 14.41 -1.32
C GLU A 240 -8.80 14.80 -1.54
N VAL A 241 -9.40 15.43 -0.53
CA VAL A 241 -10.78 15.92 -0.55
C VAL A 241 -10.86 17.33 0.03
N ASN A 242 -11.83 18.10 -0.44
CA ASN A 242 -12.24 19.36 0.13
C ASN A 242 -13.53 19.17 0.93
N SER A 243 -13.74 19.97 1.98
CA SER A 243 -15.04 20.16 2.60
C SER A 243 -15.63 21.49 2.10
N ILE A 244 -16.70 21.44 1.30
CA ILE A 244 -17.36 22.60 0.70
C ILE A 244 -18.86 22.51 0.97
N GLY A 245 -19.41 23.50 1.69
CA GLY A 245 -20.83 23.53 2.01
C GLY A 245 -21.30 22.30 2.79
N GLY A 246 -20.44 21.75 3.67
CA GLY A 246 -20.73 20.54 4.44
C GLY A 246 -20.68 19.24 3.62
N LYS A 247 -20.03 19.26 2.46
CA LYS A 247 -19.84 18.09 1.61
C LYS A 247 -18.38 17.85 1.30
N LEU A 248 -17.95 16.59 1.34
CA LEU A 248 -16.67 16.15 0.84
C LEU A 248 -16.70 16.04 -0.68
N VAL A 249 -15.74 16.66 -1.35
CA VAL A 249 -15.63 16.69 -2.81
C VAL A 249 -14.17 16.58 -3.24
N ARG A 250 -13.91 15.93 -4.36
CA ARG A 250 -12.56 15.83 -4.94
C ARG A 250 -12.10 17.20 -5.48
N PRO A 251 -10.82 17.54 -5.41
CA PRO A 251 -10.29 18.81 -5.92
C PRO A 251 -10.53 19.05 -7.41
N HIS A 252 -10.52 18.02 -8.24
CA HIS A 252 -10.82 18.14 -9.68
C HIS A 252 -12.32 18.27 -9.97
N ASP A 253 -13.17 17.92 -9.00
CA ASP A 253 -14.63 18.08 -9.04
C ASP A 253 -15.08 19.40 -8.38
N THR A 254 -14.13 20.21 -7.91
CA THR A 254 -14.38 21.53 -7.37
C THR A 254 -14.48 22.55 -8.52
N GLU A 255 -15.62 23.21 -8.65
CA GLU A 255 -15.86 24.29 -9.61
C GLU A 255 -15.54 25.65 -8.98
N ILE A 256 -14.81 26.49 -9.70
CA ILE A 256 -14.53 27.87 -9.30
C ILE A 256 -15.42 28.82 -10.12
N LEU A 257 -16.14 29.70 -9.43
CA LEU A 257 -17.08 30.66 -10.00
C LEU A 257 -16.64 32.10 -9.70
N PRO A 258 -16.77 33.04 -10.66
CA PRO A 258 -16.39 34.43 -10.44
C PRO A 258 -17.43 35.22 -9.61
N SER A 259 -18.62 34.67 -9.38
CA SER A 259 -19.73 35.32 -8.69
C SER A 259 -20.50 34.34 -7.80
N PRO A 260 -21.24 34.82 -6.79
CA PRO A 260 -22.04 33.98 -5.90
C PRO A 260 -23.03 33.09 -6.67
N ALA A 261 -23.17 31.84 -6.25
CA ALA A 261 -24.13 30.88 -6.78
C ALA A 261 -24.73 30.02 -5.66
N PRO A 262 -25.90 29.41 -5.87
CA PRO A 262 -26.48 28.51 -4.89
C PRO A 262 -25.51 27.35 -4.53
N GLY A 263 -25.30 27.12 -3.23
CA GLY A 263 -24.42 26.07 -2.74
C GLY A 263 -22.93 26.36 -2.90
N ALA A 264 -22.55 27.57 -3.29
CA ALA A 264 -21.16 27.98 -3.41
C ALA A 264 -20.69 28.71 -2.13
N GLU A 265 -19.44 28.46 -1.73
CA GLU A 265 -18.77 29.05 -0.58
C GLU A 265 -17.73 30.10 -1.04
N GLU A 266 -17.67 31.26 -0.37
CA GLU A 266 -16.71 32.33 -0.70
C GLU A 266 -15.31 31.95 -0.22
N VAL A 267 -14.33 32.06 -1.13
CA VAL A 267 -12.93 31.74 -0.87
C VAL A 267 -12.02 32.84 -1.41
N GLU A 268 -10.86 33.02 -0.80
CA GLU A 268 -9.77 33.90 -1.26
C GLU A 268 -8.65 33.03 -1.84
N ILE A 269 -8.17 33.35 -3.05
CA ILE A 269 -7.07 32.63 -3.70
C ILE A 269 -5.77 32.96 -2.96
N ASP A 270 -5.20 31.92 -2.31
CA ASP A 270 -3.91 32.05 -1.64
C ASP A 270 -2.75 31.81 -2.61
N ARG A 271 -2.83 30.80 -3.46
CA ARG A 271 -1.75 30.44 -4.37
C ARG A 271 -2.23 29.78 -5.66
N ILE A 272 -1.54 30.09 -6.76
CA ILE A 272 -1.76 29.43 -8.07
C ILE A 272 -0.47 28.72 -8.48
N VAL A 273 -0.51 27.38 -8.55
CA VAL A 273 0.63 26.56 -8.97
C VAL A 273 0.33 25.98 -10.35
N ARG A 274 1.16 26.34 -11.35
CA ARG A 274 1.03 25.84 -12.72
C ARG A 274 1.90 24.61 -12.91
N LEU A 275 1.28 23.46 -13.25
CA LEU A 275 1.91 22.16 -13.39
C LEU A 275 2.00 21.69 -14.87
N GLY A 276 2.19 22.63 -15.80
CA GLY A 276 2.28 22.35 -17.23
C GLY A 276 0.91 22.14 -17.88
N PHE A 277 0.33 20.93 -17.79
CA PHE A 277 -0.96 20.59 -18.38
C PHE A 277 -2.16 20.90 -17.45
N SER A 278 -1.94 21.14 -16.19
CA SER A 278 -2.94 21.47 -15.17
C SER A 278 -2.44 22.57 -14.24
N GLY A 279 -3.30 23.07 -13.37
CA GLY A 279 -2.96 23.93 -12.27
C GLY A 279 -3.68 23.57 -10.99
N ARG A 280 -3.01 23.81 -9.87
CA ARG A 280 -3.55 23.71 -8.53
C ARG A 280 -3.81 25.12 -8.02
N ILE A 281 -5.04 25.38 -7.62
CA ILE A 281 -5.48 26.66 -7.04
C ILE A 281 -5.73 26.41 -5.56
N GLU A 282 -4.85 26.91 -4.73
CA GLU A 282 -4.97 26.84 -3.27
C GLU A 282 -5.76 28.07 -2.78
N MET A 283 -6.76 27.86 -1.95
CA MET A 283 -7.72 28.87 -1.53
C MET A 283 -8.02 28.73 -0.05
N LEU A 284 -8.42 29.82 0.57
CA LEU A 284 -8.87 29.86 1.96
C LEU A 284 -10.33 30.31 2.01
N THR A 285 -11.17 29.59 2.72
CA THR A 285 -12.55 30.02 2.98
C THR A 285 -12.56 31.34 3.75
N VAL A 286 -13.50 32.22 3.42
CA VAL A 286 -13.51 33.55 4.01
C VAL A 286 -13.89 33.55 5.49
N PRO A 287 -14.90 32.76 5.95
CA PRO A 287 -15.32 32.81 7.35
C PRO A 287 -14.29 32.22 8.32
N ASP A 288 -13.73 31.05 8.00
CA ASP A 288 -12.99 30.18 8.94
C ASP A 288 -11.55 29.84 8.51
N LYS A 289 -11.12 30.33 7.35
CA LYS A 289 -9.76 30.12 6.81
C LYS A 289 -9.38 28.65 6.62
N ARG A 290 -10.36 27.78 6.33
CA ARG A 290 -10.08 26.39 5.94
C ARG A 290 -9.41 26.36 4.58
N GLU A 291 -8.45 25.47 4.43
CA GLU A 291 -7.80 25.22 3.15
C GLU A 291 -8.74 24.44 2.23
N VAL A 292 -8.89 24.95 1.02
CA VAL A 292 -9.63 24.32 -0.09
C VAL A 292 -8.78 24.47 -1.34
N TRP A 293 -8.73 23.47 -2.20
CA TRP A 293 -8.03 23.63 -3.45
C TRP A 293 -8.77 23.00 -4.62
N ALA A 294 -8.52 23.51 -5.82
CA ALA A 294 -9.09 22.97 -7.05
C ALA A 294 -7.99 22.61 -8.04
N GLN A 295 -8.22 21.52 -8.77
CA GLN A 295 -7.40 21.14 -9.90
C GLN A 295 -8.11 21.56 -11.18
N LEU A 296 -7.51 22.47 -11.93
CA LEU A 296 -8.03 22.98 -13.19
C LEU A 296 -7.14 22.55 -14.35
N THR A 297 -7.75 22.35 -15.50
CA THR A 297 -7.01 22.21 -16.76
C THR A 297 -6.39 23.56 -17.16
N ARG A 298 -5.40 23.50 -18.04
CA ARG A 298 -4.79 24.74 -18.57
C ARG A 298 -5.80 25.68 -19.23
N SER A 299 -6.77 25.15 -19.97
CA SER A 299 -7.81 25.92 -20.64
C SER A 299 -8.74 26.61 -19.63
N GLU A 300 -9.14 25.95 -18.56
CA GLU A 300 -9.94 26.54 -17.49
C GLU A 300 -9.18 27.68 -16.79
N LEU A 301 -7.89 27.51 -16.53
CA LEU A 301 -7.03 28.55 -15.94
C LEU A 301 -6.91 29.80 -16.81
N GLU A 302 -6.81 29.64 -18.12
CA GLU A 302 -6.72 30.75 -19.07
C GLU A 302 -8.08 31.48 -19.20
N THR A 303 -9.20 30.76 -19.03
CA THR A 303 -10.55 31.33 -19.14
C THR A 303 -10.97 32.09 -17.88
N LEU A 304 -10.58 31.62 -16.69
CA LEU A 304 -11.04 32.19 -15.42
C LEU A 304 -10.25 33.42 -14.97
N ASP A 305 -9.12 33.76 -15.63
CA ASP A 305 -8.25 34.92 -15.33
C ASP A 305 -8.02 35.12 -13.81
N LEU A 306 -7.65 34.06 -13.12
CA LEU A 306 -7.49 34.04 -11.67
C LEU A 306 -6.19 34.72 -11.24
N SER A 307 -6.25 35.49 -10.15
CA SER A 307 -5.07 36.12 -9.53
C SER A 307 -5.06 35.92 -8.01
N GLN A 308 -3.86 35.83 -7.44
CA GLN A 308 -3.67 35.70 -5.99
C GLN A 308 -4.32 36.88 -5.25
N GLY A 309 -5.00 36.60 -4.15
CA GLY A 309 -5.76 37.59 -3.37
C GLY A 309 -7.16 37.87 -3.90
N SER A 310 -7.54 37.36 -5.08
CA SER A 310 -8.89 37.51 -5.60
C SER A 310 -9.88 36.67 -4.80
N ARG A 311 -11.10 37.17 -4.62
CA ARG A 311 -12.21 36.46 -4.04
C ARG A 311 -13.03 35.80 -5.13
N VAL A 312 -13.30 34.52 -4.97
CA VAL A 312 -14.08 33.68 -5.89
C VAL A 312 -15.02 32.80 -5.07
N TYR A 313 -15.83 32.01 -5.74
CA TYR A 313 -16.76 31.11 -5.10
C TYR A 313 -16.47 29.68 -5.55
N VAL A 314 -16.57 28.69 -4.62
CA VAL A 314 -16.35 27.29 -4.94
C VAL A 314 -17.57 26.44 -4.58
N ARG A 315 -17.85 25.45 -5.42
CA ARG A 315 -18.89 24.46 -5.17
C ARG A 315 -18.50 23.11 -5.80
N PRO A 316 -19.12 21.99 -5.41
CA PRO A 316 -19.06 20.75 -6.17
C PRO A 316 -19.60 20.94 -7.59
N ARG A 317 -18.95 20.38 -8.61
CA ARG A 317 -19.50 20.32 -9.97
C ARG A 317 -20.81 19.53 -9.96
N GLU A 318 -21.68 19.80 -10.93
CA GLU A 318 -22.94 19.06 -11.04
C GLU A 318 -22.70 17.59 -11.47
N GLY A 319 -23.39 16.67 -10.81
CA GLY A 319 -23.36 15.23 -11.14
C GLY A 319 -22.13 14.47 -10.61
N VAL A 320 -21.27 15.10 -9.81
CA VAL A 320 -20.11 14.41 -9.19
C VAL A 320 -20.49 13.72 -7.88
N VAL A 321 -19.67 12.74 -7.51
CA VAL A 321 -19.82 12.03 -6.24
C VAL A 321 -19.41 12.96 -5.09
N THR A 322 -20.33 13.20 -4.18
CA THR A 322 -20.07 13.92 -2.91
C THR A 322 -20.59 13.11 -1.74
N ARG A 323 -19.98 13.29 -0.57
CA ARG A 323 -20.48 12.76 0.70
C ARG A 323 -20.75 13.90 1.67
N GLU A 324 -21.62 13.68 2.65
CA GLU A 324 -21.77 14.64 3.73
C GLU A 324 -20.51 14.62 4.61
N ASP A 325 -19.97 15.80 4.93
CA ASP A 325 -18.82 15.91 5.82
C ASP A 325 -19.27 15.66 7.25
N THR A 326 -18.93 14.51 7.80
CA THR A 326 -19.28 14.12 9.19
C THR A 326 -18.22 14.56 10.19
N GLY A 327 -17.15 15.22 9.74
CA GLY A 327 -15.98 15.59 10.57
C GLY A 327 -15.08 14.41 10.94
N ALA A 328 -15.34 13.24 10.40
CA ALA A 328 -14.55 12.03 10.69
C ALA A 328 -13.12 12.10 10.12
N LEU A 329 -12.90 12.89 9.07
CA LEU A 329 -11.58 13.06 8.45
C LEU A 329 -10.60 13.82 9.34
N ASP A 330 -11.04 14.85 10.04
CA ASP A 330 -10.17 15.65 10.92
C ASP A 330 -9.60 14.80 12.07
N ASN A 331 -10.36 13.81 12.53
CA ASN A 331 -9.92 12.89 13.60
C ASN A 331 -8.96 11.82 13.08
N ALA A 332 -9.16 11.30 11.86
CA ALA A 332 -8.37 10.20 11.31
C ALA A 332 -7.00 10.63 10.77
N LEU A 333 -6.84 11.89 10.35
CA LEU A 333 -5.59 12.43 9.79
C LEU A 333 -4.74 13.15 10.85
N THR A 334 -5.28 13.53 11.99
CA THR A 334 -4.58 14.25 13.08
C THR A 334 -3.91 13.33 14.10
N GLU A 335 -4.18 12.05 14.11
CA GLU A 335 -3.42 11.08 14.92
C GLU A 335 -2.09 10.69 14.27
N GLU A 336 -1.23 11.67 13.98
CA GLU A 336 0.21 11.43 13.90
C GLU A 336 0.67 10.95 15.28
N SER A 337 1.23 9.74 15.29
CA SER A 337 1.71 9.01 16.47
C SER A 337 2.38 9.92 17.50
N PRO A 338 2.12 9.70 18.81
CA PRO A 338 2.90 10.36 19.87
C PRO A 338 4.38 10.01 19.63
N ALA A 339 5.20 11.05 19.56
CA ALA A 339 6.65 10.94 19.45
C ALA A 339 7.16 9.90 20.45
N THR A 340 7.68 8.78 19.96
CA THR A 340 8.37 7.80 20.79
C THR A 340 9.53 8.50 21.44
N ASP A 341 9.40 8.72 22.75
CA ASP A 341 10.45 9.18 23.65
C ASP A 341 11.64 8.23 23.48
N LYS A 342 12.68 8.70 22.79
CA LYS A 342 13.92 7.94 22.65
C LYS A 342 14.54 7.83 24.03
N PRO A 343 14.82 6.63 24.56
CA PRO A 343 15.57 6.51 25.80
C PRO A 343 16.96 7.12 25.57
N THR A 344 17.29 8.12 26.38
CA THR A 344 18.61 8.73 26.44
C THR A 344 19.66 7.64 26.67
N PRO A 345 20.73 7.54 25.86
CA PRO A 345 21.76 6.54 26.09
C PRO A 345 22.47 6.84 27.41
N ALA A 346 22.46 5.87 28.32
CA ALA A 346 23.20 5.90 29.56
C ALA A 346 24.70 6.02 29.25
N THR A 347 25.34 7.03 29.79
CA THR A 347 26.80 7.26 29.72
C THR A 347 27.51 6.08 30.42
N PRO A 348 28.47 5.37 29.79
CA PRO A 348 29.25 4.36 30.49
C PRO A 348 30.24 5.04 31.44
N GLY A 349 30.09 4.77 32.73
CA GLY A 349 31.08 5.14 33.73
C GLY A 349 32.43 4.45 33.47
N LEU A 350 33.50 5.23 33.49
CA LEU A 350 34.89 4.75 33.48
C LEU A 350 35.20 3.98 34.78
N PRO A 351 35.85 2.83 34.72
CA PRO A 351 36.37 2.19 35.91
C PRO A 351 37.69 2.86 36.35
N VAL A 352 37.82 3.04 37.67
CA VAL A 352 39.03 3.39 38.37
C VAL A 352 39.94 2.16 38.45
#